data_31bbb6e443da38f283e6feea4537bfb2
#
_entry.id   31bbb6e443da38f283e6feea4537bfb2
#
_cell.length_a   1.000
_cell.length_b   1.000
_cell.length_c   1.000
_cell.angle_alpha   90.00
_cell.angle_beta   90.00
_cell.angle_gamma   90.00
#
_symmetry.space_group_name_H-M   'P 1'
#
loop_
_entity.id
_entity.type
_entity.pdbx_description
1 polymer ?
#
loop_
_entity_poly.entity_id
_entity_poly.type
_entity_poly.pdbx_seq_one_letter_code
_entity_poly.pdbx_strand_id
1 'polypeptide(L)'
;IKEMCGCFEITFNFTETFNYSKDAAYLPSKTKVSKGLEWAELVEDENNKISIQHILQVGNPNKPMIVKHWRQDWLYQNTVFYMYNGDNQWVFEQKDKKNVRKQWTQKVYQVDDSPRYEGSGTWVHLDGKSYWENTTTAPLPRREYTQRSDYNITLRGNRHEITNYGWVHDQDNSKILRQNGKEDFILANEKGYN
;
A
#
# COMPACT_ATOMS: atom_id res chain seq x y z
N ILE A 1 -11.70 -3.20 -10.09
CA ILE A 1 -10.34 -3.77 -9.89
C ILE A 1 -9.64 -3.88 -11.24
N LYS A 2 -10.23 -4.52 -12.23
CA LYS A 2 -9.60 -4.74 -13.54
C LYS A 2 -9.24 -3.46 -14.32
N GLU A 3 -9.90 -2.35 -14.02
CA GLU A 3 -9.55 -1.02 -14.58
C GLU A 3 -8.17 -0.52 -14.12
N MET A 4 -7.56 -1.18 -13.16
CA MET A 4 -6.17 -0.91 -12.74
C MET A 4 -5.13 -1.66 -13.57
N CYS A 5 -5.56 -2.45 -14.57
CA CYS A 5 -4.67 -3.16 -15.49
C CYS A 5 -4.37 -2.30 -16.71
N GLY A 6 -3.17 -2.43 -17.27
CA GLY A 6 -2.74 -1.71 -18.46
C GLY A 6 -1.37 -1.08 -18.33
N CYS A 7 -1.05 -0.19 -19.28
CA CYS A 7 0.21 0.54 -19.31
C CYS A 7 -0.01 1.99 -18.83
N PHE A 8 0.75 2.42 -17.84
CA PHE A 8 0.58 3.72 -17.21
C PHE A 8 1.91 4.47 -17.11
N GLU A 9 1.89 5.75 -17.43
CA GLU A 9 2.88 6.67 -16.88
C GLU A 9 2.50 6.95 -15.44
N ILE A 10 3.38 6.57 -14.49
CA ILE A 10 3.11 6.71 -13.08
C ILE A 10 4.02 7.76 -12.44
N THR A 11 3.46 8.58 -11.57
CA THR A 11 4.22 9.52 -10.74
C THR A 11 4.02 9.17 -9.28
N PHE A 12 5.11 8.80 -8.61
CA PHE A 12 5.12 8.50 -7.18
C PHE A 12 5.44 9.77 -6.39
N ASN A 13 4.52 10.22 -5.57
CA ASN A 13 4.65 11.40 -4.73
C ASN A 13 4.53 11.00 -3.27
N PHE A 14 5.50 11.41 -2.43
CA PHE A 14 5.47 11.18 -0.99
C PHE A 14 6.05 12.39 -0.26
N THR A 15 5.37 12.82 0.80
CA THR A 15 5.84 13.89 1.68
C THR A 15 5.32 13.71 3.09
N GLU A 16 6.16 13.97 4.10
CA GLU A 16 5.66 14.13 5.47
C GLU A 16 4.87 15.44 5.57
N THR A 17 3.74 15.38 6.27
CA THR A 17 2.81 16.51 6.41
C THR A 17 2.82 17.08 7.83
N PHE A 18 2.80 16.22 8.86
CA PHE A 18 2.83 16.61 10.26
C PHE A 18 3.88 15.82 11.01
N ASN A 19 4.56 16.50 11.92
CA ASN A 19 5.54 15.93 12.83
C ASN A 19 5.01 16.05 14.27
N TYR A 20 4.95 14.93 14.99
CA TYR A 20 4.54 14.85 16.38
C TYR A 20 5.71 14.46 17.29
N SER A 21 6.92 14.28 16.73
CA SER A 21 8.11 13.96 17.51
C SER A 21 8.41 15.08 18.51
N LYS A 22 8.75 14.68 19.74
CA LYS A 22 9.25 15.59 20.78
C LYS A 22 10.78 15.70 20.75
N ASP A 23 11.44 14.93 19.91
CA ASP A 23 12.89 14.97 19.71
C ASP A 23 13.25 16.15 18.81
N ALA A 24 14.04 17.09 19.32
CA ALA A 24 14.53 18.25 18.58
C ALA A 24 15.48 17.84 17.41
N ALA A 25 16.04 16.64 17.47
CA ALA A 25 16.91 16.09 16.42
C ALA A 25 16.11 15.33 15.34
N TYR A 26 14.79 15.26 15.41
CA TYR A 26 13.97 14.59 14.42
C TYR A 26 14.16 15.22 13.02
N LEU A 27 14.48 14.38 12.06
CA LEU A 27 14.61 14.79 10.66
C LEU A 27 13.46 14.20 9.84
N PRO A 28 12.57 15.03 9.27
CA PRO A 28 11.52 14.56 8.37
C PRO A 28 12.08 13.82 7.16
N SER A 29 11.36 12.84 6.66
CA SER A 29 11.70 12.21 5.38
C SER A 29 11.60 13.23 4.25
N LYS A 30 12.59 13.20 3.35
CA LYS A 30 12.61 14.11 2.19
C LYS A 30 11.40 13.84 1.30
N THR A 31 10.79 14.92 0.82
CA THR A 31 9.78 14.82 -0.24
C THR A 31 10.36 14.08 -1.44
N LYS A 32 9.63 13.09 -1.89
CA LYS A 32 10.01 12.26 -3.03
C LYS A 32 9.01 12.46 -4.17
N VAL A 33 9.54 12.77 -5.34
CA VAL A 33 8.80 12.70 -6.60
C VAL A 33 9.61 11.86 -7.56
N SER A 34 9.02 10.83 -8.12
CA SER A 34 9.66 10.00 -9.13
C SER A 34 8.64 9.52 -10.16
N LYS A 35 9.08 9.37 -11.41
CA LYS A 35 8.23 8.92 -12.52
C LYS A 35 8.73 7.59 -13.04
N GLY A 36 7.82 6.83 -13.64
CA GLY A 36 8.13 5.58 -14.31
C GLY A 36 7.05 5.19 -15.30
N LEU A 37 7.35 4.20 -16.13
CA LEU A 37 6.38 3.52 -16.96
C LEU A 37 6.11 2.17 -16.30
N GLU A 38 4.86 1.89 -15.98
CA GLU A 38 4.44 0.67 -15.30
C GLU A 38 3.41 -0.09 -16.14
N TRP A 39 3.62 -1.39 -16.29
CA TRP A 39 2.66 -2.32 -16.84
C TRP A 39 2.03 -3.13 -15.72
N ALA A 40 0.71 -3.08 -15.60
CA ALA A 40 -0.07 -3.85 -14.65
C ALA A 40 -0.76 -5.01 -15.39
N GLU A 41 -0.23 -6.21 -15.24
CA GLU A 41 -0.69 -7.42 -15.91
C GLU A 41 -1.74 -8.14 -15.09
N LEU A 42 -2.87 -8.45 -15.69
CA LEU A 42 -3.90 -9.31 -15.10
C LEU A 42 -3.45 -10.78 -15.22
N VAL A 43 -2.89 -11.33 -14.13
CA VAL A 43 -2.34 -12.70 -14.15
C VAL A 43 -3.31 -13.77 -13.67
N GLU A 44 -4.38 -13.37 -12.99
CA GLU A 44 -5.46 -14.27 -12.55
C GLU A 44 -6.79 -13.52 -12.53
N ASP A 45 -7.83 -14.13 -13.09
CA ASP A 45 -9.18 -13.56 -13.22
C ASP A 45 -10.25 -14.62 -12.93
N GLU A 46 -10.55 -14.78 -11.65
CA GLU A 46 -11.60 -15.67 -11.18
C GLU A 46 -12.72 -14.87 -10.49
N ASN A 47 -13.88 -15.50 -10.27
CA ASN A 47 -15.04 -14.83 -9.66
C ASN A 47 -14.76 -14.27 -8.26
N ASN A 48 -13.87 -14.90 -7.53
CA ASN A 48 -13.55 -14.56 -6.14
C ASN A 48 -12.08 -14.21 -5.93
N LYS A 49 -11.26 -14.19 -6.99
CA LYS A 49 -9.85 -13.86 -6.94
C LYS A 49 -9.39 -13.17 -8.23
N ILE A 50 -8.73 -12.04 -8.07
CA ILE A 50 -8.09 -11.28 -9.13
C ILE A 50 -6.67 -11.00 -8.70
N SER A 51 -5.68 -11.33 -9.53
CA SER A 51 -4.27 -11.02 -9.24
C SER A 51 -3.69 -10.13 -10.33
N ILE A 52 -3.01 -9.06 -9.92
CA ILE A 52 -2.39 -8.08 -10.82
C ILE A 52 -0.90 -8.00 -10.46
N GLN A 53 -0.04 -8.33 -11.43
CA GLN A 53 1.41 -8.17 -11.31
C GLN A 53 1.84 -6.86 -11.96
N HIS A 54 2.53 -6.03 -11.20
CA HIS A 54 3.11 -4.79 -11.70
C HIS A 54 4.55 -5.01 -12.14
N ILE A 55 4.90 -4.45 -13.28
CA ILE A 55 6.23 -4.50 -13.90
C ILE A 55 6.63 -3.07 -14.22
N LEU A 56 7.81 -2.66 -13.77
CA LEU A 56 8.28 -1.29 -13.90
C LEU A 56 9.43 -1.20 -14.90
N GLN A 57 9.35 -0.25 -15.80
CA GLN A 57 10.48 0.13 -16.64
C GLN A 57 11.33 1.15 -15.91
N VAL A 58 12.61 0.83 -15.76
CA VAL A 58 13.60 1.70 -15.09
C VAL A 58 14.85 1.93 -15.96
N GLY A 59 15.64 2.92 -15.61
CA GLY A 59 16.91 3.21 -16.27
C GLY A 59 16.80 4.19 -17.45
N ASN A 60 17.78 4.15 -18.33
CA ASN A 60 17.84 5.04 -19.49
C ASN A 60 16.78 4.65 -20.51
N PRO A 61 15.95 5.57 -21.04
CA PRO A 61 14.95 5.27 -22.08
C PRO A 61 15.50 4.59 -23.31
N ASN A 62 16.77 4.84 -23.68
CA ASN A 62 17.43 4.20 -24.82
C ASN A 62 17.99 2.80 -24.50
N LYS A 63 18.02 2.42 -23.22
CA LYS A 63 18.44 1.11 -22.73
C LYS A 63 17.63 0.76 -21.47
N PRO A 64 16.32 0.54 -21.61
CA PRO A 64 15.46 0.30 -20.48
C PRO A 64 15.73 -1.07 -19.85
N MET A 65 15.58 -1.14 -18.53
CA MET A 65 15.48 -2.40 -17.81
C MET A 65 14.04 -2.60 -17.35
N ILE A 66 13.53 -3.80 -17.53
CA ILE A 66 12.23 -4.21 -17.04
C ILE A 66 12.45 -4.98 -15.75
N VAL A 67 11.81 -4.54 -14.68
CA VAL A 67 11.93 -5.15 -13.36
C VAL A 67 10.56 -5.51 -12.81
N LYS A 68 10.47 -6.66 -12.13
CA LYS A 68 9.31 -7.00 -11.34
C LYS A 68 9.15 -5.91 -10.27
N HIS A 69 7.94 -5.42 -10.08
CA HIS A 69 7.65 -4.40 -9.08
C HIS A 69 6.86 -5.05 -7.92
N TRP A 70 5.63 -4.73 -7.74
CA TRP A 70 4.79 -5.28 -6.67
C TRP A 70 3.65 -6.12 -7.28
N ARG A 71 3.00 -6.93 -6.45
CA ARG A 71 1.79 -7.66 -6.83
C ARG A 71 0.67 -7.34 -5.87
N GLN A 72 -0.55 -7.30 -6.39
CA GLN A 72 -1.76 -7.22 -5.58
C GLN A 72 -2.71 -8.35 -5.95
N ASP A 73 -3.11 -9.10 -4.92
CA ASP A 73 -4.13 -10.12 -5.01
C ASP A 73 -5.40 -9.60 -4.33
N TRP A 74 -6.49 -9.65 -5.05
CA TRP A 74 -7.82 -9.26 -4.60
C TRP A 74 -8.68 -10.49 -4.35
N LEU A 75 -9.16 -10.66 -3.11
CA LEU A 75 -9.93 -11.81 -2.69
C LEU A 75 -11.31 -11.37 -2.20
N TYR A 76 -12.36 -11.91 -2.82
CA TYR A 76 -13.74 -11.60 -2.43
C TYR A 76 -14.14 -12.33 -1.15
N GLN A 77 -14.63 -11.57 -0.17
CA GLN A 77 -15.08 -12.09 1.14
C GLN A 77 -14.01 -12.95 1.85
N ASN A 78 -12.75 -12.56 1.75
CA ASN A 78 -11.66 -13.24 2.44
C ASN A 78 -11.83 -13.13 3.96
N THR A 79 -11.63 -14.24 4.67
CA THR A 79 -11.75 -14.31 6.14
C THR A 79 -10.41 -14.50 6.85
N VAL A 80 -9.33 -14.71 6.10
CA VAL A 80 -8.00 -15.04 6.65
C VAL A 80 -7.04 -13.89 6.39
N PHE A 81 -6.45 -13.36 7.46
CA PHE A 81 -5.53 -12.24 7.41
C PHE A 81 -4.24 -12.52 8.16
N TYR A 82 -3.15 -11.91 7.69
CA TYR A 82 -1.89 -11.80 8.41
C TYR A 82 -1.55 -10.32 8.57
N MET A 83 -1.78 -9.80 9.78
CA MET A 83 -1.62 -8.38 10.09
C MET A 83 -0.22 -8.10 10.60
N TYR A 84 0.45 -7.10 10.03
CA TYR A 84 1.78 -6.72 10.49
C TYR A 84 1.71 -6.06 11.87
N ASN A 85 2.54 -6.51 12.80
CA ASN A 85 2.53 -6.06 14.19
C ASN A 85 3.81 -5.31 14.62
N GLY A 86 4.68 -4.99 13.69
CA GLY A 86 5.99 -4.42 13.96
C GLY A 86 7.09 -5.48 14.08
N ASP A 87 8.34 -5.05 14.00
CA ASP A 87 9.55 -5.88 14.25
C ASP A 87 9.55 -7.24 13.54
N ASN A 88 9.10 -7.25 12.27
CA ASN A 88 8.96 -8.44 11.41
C ASN A 88 7.98 -9.50 11.96
N GLN A 89 7.06 -9.12 12.83
CA GLN A 89 6.03 -10.00 13.36
C GLN A 89 4.72 -9.85 12.59
N TRP A 90 4.07 -10.97 12.32
CA TRP A 90 2.76 -11.06 11.67
C TRP A 90 1.80 -11.82 12.57
N VAL A 91 0.62 -11.26 12.76
CA VAL A 91 -0.44 -11.86 13.58
C VAL A 91 -1.50 -12.43 12.67
N PHE A 92 -1.82 -13.71 12.87
CA PHE A 92 -2.93 -14.36 12.20
C PHE A 92 -4.26 -13.86 12.77
N GLU A 93 -5.17 -13.45 11.90
CA GLU A 93 -6.52 -13.02 12.24
C GLU A 93 -7.54 -13.77 11.39
N GLN A 94 -8.50 -14.41 12.04
CA GLN A 94 -9.66 -15.04 11.39
C GLN A 94 -10.89 -14.20 11.63
N LYS A 95 -11.47 -13.64 10.57
CA LYS A 95 -12.73 -12.86 10.65
C LYS A 95 -13.95 -13.74 10.36
N ASP A 96 -15.06 -13.44 11.02
CA ASP A 96 -16.34 -14.02 10.67
C ASP A 96 -16.77 -13.62 9.25
N LYS A 97 -17.42 -14.52 8.53
CA LYS A 97 -17.95 -14.25 7.17
C LYS A 97 -18.88 -13.03 7.12
N LYS A 98 -19.63 -12.75 8.18
CA LYS A 98 -20.51 -11.58 8.27
C LYS A 98 -19.74 -10.26 8.22
N ASN A 99 -18.50 -10.21 8.76
CA ASN A 99 -17.67 -9.01 8.85
C ASN A 99 -16.93 -8.68 7.55
N VAL A 100 -16.87 -9.62 6.62
CA VAL A 100 -16.23 -9.45 5.30
C VAL A 100 -17.23 -9.52 4.14
N ARG A 101 -18.52 -9.55 4.46
CA ARG A 101 -19.58 -9.66 3.46
C ARG A 101 -19.54 -8.52 2.46
N LYS A 102 -19.53 -8.85 1.15
CA LYS A 102 -19.43 -7.92 0.02
C LYS A 102 -18.14 -7.09 -0.01
N GLN A 103 -17.12 -7.50 0.72
CA GLN A 103 -15.83 -6.83 0.71
C GLN A 103 -14.83 -7.55 -0.21
N TRP A 104 -13.92 -6.76 -0.75
CA TRP A 104 -12.71 -7.25 -1.39
C TRP A 104 -11.52 -6.99 -0.48
N THR A 105 -10.72 -8.01 -0.25
CA THR A 105 -9.44 -7.89 0.45
C THR A 105 -8.33 -7.69 -0.56
N GLN A 106 -7.56 -6.63 -0.43
CA GLN A 106 -6.30 -6.46 -1.13
C GLN A 106 -5.18 -7.08 -0.28
N LYS A 107 -4.41 -7.99 -0.87
CA LYS A 107 -3.14 -8.49 -0.33
C LYS A 107 -2.02 -7.99 -1.22
N VAL A 108 -1.07 -7.26 -0.66
CA VAL A 108 0.05 -6.67 -1.39
C VAL A 108 1.33 -7.40 -1.07
N TYR A 109 2.09 -7.70 -2.11
CA TYR A 109 3.36 -8.41 -2.04
C TYR A 109 4.48 -7.56 -2.62
N GLN A 110 5.67 -7.72 -2.06
CA GLN A 110 6.89 -7.05 -2.51
C GLN A 110 7.47 -7.73 -3.76
N VAL A 111 8.58 -7.21 -4.27
CA VAL A 111 9.27 -7.73 -5.47
C VAL A 111 9.74 -9.18 -5.33
N ASP A 112 9.96 -9.64 -4.11
CA ASP A 112 10.39 -10.99 -3.73
C ASP A 112 9.23 -11.90 -3.32
N ASP A 113 7.99 -11.45 -3.57
CA ASP A 113 6.74 -12.10 -3.15
C ASP A 113 6.53 -12.21 -1.63
N SER A 114 7.33 -11.54 -0.82
CA SER A 114 7.05 -11.44 0.60
C SER A 114 5.81 -10.58 0.87
N PRO A 115 4.98 -10.89 1.87
CA PRO A 115 3.82 -10.11 2.21
C PRO A 115 4.24 -8.70 2.67
N ARG A 116 3.45 -7.71 2.29
CA ARG A 116 3.68 -6.33 2.67
C ARG A 116 2.58 -5.76 3.57
N TYR A 117 1.35 -5.89 3.17
CA TYR A 117 0.17 -5.55 3.95
C TYR A 117 -1.07 -6.15 3.30
N GLU A 118 -2.12 -6.24 4.06
CA GLU A 118 -3.42 -6.67 3.56
C GLU A 118 -4.55 -5.98 4.32
N GLY A 119 -5.68 -5.80 3.66
CA GLY A 119 -6.83 -5.19 4.26
C GLY A 119 -8.07 -5.32 3.39
N SER A 120 -9.23 -5.17 4.01
CA SER A 120 -10.52 -5.42 3.39
C SER A 120 -11.38 -4.16 3.39
N GLY A 121 -12.12 -3.98 2.33
CA GLY A 121 -13.02 -2.85 2.15
C GLY A 121 -14.08 -3.14 1.08
N THR A 122 -15.06 -2.27 0.98
CA THR A 122 -16.11 -2.33 -0.03
C THR A 122 -15.81 -1.33 -1.14
N TRP A 123 -15.95 -1.76 -2.39
CA TRP A 123 -15.97 -0.81 -3.52
C TRP A 123 -17.21 0.07 -3.43
N VAL A 124 -17.01 1.37 -3.50
CA VAL A 124 -18.06 2.39 -3.48
C VAL A 124 -18.19 2.99 -4.88
N HIS A 125 -19.44 3.05 -5.35
CA HIS A 125 -19.78 3.65 -6.64
C HIS A 125 -20.85 4.72 -6.37
N LEU A 126 -20.42 5.98 -6.28
CA LEU A 126 -21.29 7.10 -5.93
C LEU A 126 -20.82 8.37 -6.63
N ASP A 127 -21.75 9.15 -7.15
CA ASP A 127 -21.51 10.47 -7.79
C ASP A 127 -20.41 10.42 -8.87
N GLY A 128 -20.43 9.38 -9.71
CA GLY A 128 -19.44 9.18 -10.78
C GLY A 128 -18.06 8.74 -10.31
N LYS A 129 -17.87 8.51 -9.01
CA LYS A 129 -16.64 7.97 -8.44
C LYS A 129 -16.74 6.48 -8.24
N SER A 130 -15.62 5.79 -8.44
CA SER A 130 -15.47 4.38 -8.15
C SER A 130 -14.19 4.19 -7.36
N TYR A 131 -14.31 3.86 -6.08
CA TYR A 131 -13.14 3.71 -5.21
C TYR A 131 -13.30 2.62 -4.17
N TRP A 132 -12.16 2.15 -3.70
CA TRP A 132 -12.01 1.25 -2.57
C TRP A 132 -11.01 1.83 -1.59
N GLU A 133 -11.29 1.69 -0.31
CA GLU A 133 -10.38 2.19 0.73
C GLU A 133 -10.33 1.28 1.94
N ASN A 134 -9.19 1.33 2.63
CA ASN A 134 -8.98 0.61 3.87
C ASN A 134 -7.83 1.22 4.66
N THR A 135 -7.76 0.91 5.97
CA THR A 135 -6.62 1.23 6.83
C THR A 135 -6.02 -0.06 7.38
N THR A 136 -4.70 -0.18 7.31
CA THR A 136 -3.98 -1.39 7.74
C THR A 136 -2.54 -1.08 8.15
N THR A 137 -1.97 -1.94 9.00
CA THR A 137 -0.56 -1.86 9.37
C THR A 137 0.35 -2.49 8.32
N ALA A 138 1.54 -1.94 8.16
CA ALA A 138 2.54 -2.39 7.22
C ALA A 138 3.96 -2.19 7.78
N PRO A 139 4.95 -2.96 7.31
CA PRO A 139 6.36 -2.64 7.54
C PRO A 139 6.73 -1.29 6.93
N LEU A 140 7.85 -0.75 7.36
CA LEU A 140 8.41 0.48 6.82
C LEU A 140 8.56 0.39 5.29
N PRO A 141 8.36 1.51 4.58
CA PRO A 141 8.65 1.55 3.15
C PRO A 141 10.12 1.19 2.89
N ARG A 142 10.40 0.52 1.76
CA ARG A 142 11.74 0.11 1.38
C ARG A 142 12.77 1.26 1.38
N ARG A 143 12.32 2.48 1.10
CA ARG A 143 13.16 3.69 1.12
C ARG A 143 13.60 4.12 2.53
N GLU A 144 12.96 3.60 3.58
CA GLU A 144 13.19 4.04 4.97
C GLU A 144 13.65 2.91 5.88
N TYR A 145 13.31 1.69 5.59
CA TYR A 145 13.53 0.56 6.50
C TYR A 145 15.01 0.33 6.84
N THR A 146 15.95 0.73 5.96
CA THR A 146 17.40 0.64 6.20
C THR A 146 18.02 1.93 6.75
N GLN A 147 17.22 3.01 6.86
CA GLN A 147 17.70 4.35 7.21
C GLN A 147 17.11 4.88 8.50
N ARG A 148 15.98 4.32 8.94
CA ARG A 148 15.23 4.80 10.11
C ARG A 148 14.95 3.66 11.08
N SER A 149 15.08 3.98 12.39
CA SER A 149 14.75 3.10 13.50
C SER A 149 13.87 3.80 14.55
N ASP A 150 13.42 5.02 14.25
CA ASP A 150 12.61 5.84 15.15
C ASP A 150 11.11 5.51 15.07
N TYR A 151 10.71 4.64 14.14
CA TYR A 151 9.39 4.03 14.07
C TYR A 151 9.50 2.62 13.48
N ASN A 152 8.51 1.76 13.71
CA ASN A 152 8.53 0.36 13.28
C ASN A 152 7.24 -0.11 12.59
N ILE A 153 6.23 0.75 12.50
CA ILE A 153 4.97 0.46 11.79
C ILE A 153 4.58 1.66 10.93
N THR A 154 4.13 1.37 9.72
CA THR A 154 3.35 2.32 8.93
C THR A 154 1.88 1.94 9.03
N LEU A 155 1.04 2.76 9.68
CA LEU A 155 -0.40 2.64 9.56
C LEU A 155 -0.80 3.29 8.24
N ARG A 156 -1.22 2.48 7.29
CA ARG A 156 -1.51 2.91 5.92
C ARG A 156 -3.00 3.12 5.74
N GLY A 157 -3.39 4.35 5.39
CA GLY A 157 -4.66 4.59 4.71
C GLY A 157 -4.44 4.39 3.21
N ASN A 158 -5.11 3.43 2.61
CA ASN A 158 -5.03 3.16 1.18
C ASN A 158 -6.38 3.47 0.55
N ARG A 159 -6.37 4.24 -0.53
CA ARG A 159 -7.53 4.49 -1.37
C ARG A 159 -7.14 4.29 -2.83
N HIS A 160 -7.83 3.38 -3.50
CA HIS A 160 -7.74 3.18 -4.95
C HIS A 160 -8.97 3.82 -5.58
N GLU A 161 -8.78 4.82 -6.42
CA GLU A 161 -9.87 5.48 -7.14
C GLU A 161 -9.66 5.37 -8.64
N ILE A 162 -10.68 4.86 -9.33
CA ILE A 162 -10.67 4.74 -10.80
C ILE A 162 -11.09 6.08 -11.39
N THR A 163 -10.35 6.53 -12.39
CA THR A 163 -10.57 7.79 -13.09
C THR A 163 -10.74 7.54 -14.59
N ASN A 164 -11.13 8.57 -15.36
CA ASN A 164 -11.31 8.47 -16.80
C ASN A 164 -9.99 8.27 -17.58
N TYR A 165 -8.84 8.50 -16.93
CA TYR A 165 -7.51 8.42 -17.54
C TYR A 165 -6.58 7.40 -16.88
N GLY A 166 -7.09 6.63 -15.93
CA GLY A 166 -6.31 5.64 -15.20
C GLY A 166 -6.86 5.42 -13.79
N TRP A 167 -5.98 5.35 -12.80
CA TRP A 167 -6.37 5.20 -11.41
C TRP A 167 -5.37 5.90 -10.49
N VAL A 168 -5.82 6.22 -9.30
CA VAL A 168 -5.01 6.87 -8.26
C VAL A 168 -4.91 5.95 -7.06
N HIS A 169 -3.70 5.73 -6.56
CA HIS A 169 -3.46 5.17 -5.24
C HIS A 169 -3.12 6.30 -4.28
N ASP A 170 -4.13 6.80 -3.60
CA ASP A 170 -3.98 7.80 -2.54
C ASP A 170 -3.65 7.11 -1.22
N GLN A 171 -2.67 7.64 -0.50
CA GLN A 171 -2.15 7.07 0.73
C GLN A 171 -2.10 8.14 1.83
N ASP A 172 -2.73 7.83 2.95
CA ASP A 172 -2.71 8.64 4.17
C ASP A 172 -2.07 7.81 5.28
N ASN A 173 -0.78 7.99 5.46
CA ASN A 173 0.02 7.13 6.31
C ASN A 173 0.37 7.81 7.63
N SER A 174 0.40 7.03 8.72
CA SER A 174 1.00 7.45 9.98
C SER A 174 2.22 6.57 10.28
N LYS A 175 3.35 7.21 10.61
CA LYS A 175 4.55 6.54 11.10
C LYS A 175 4.39 6.31 12.59
N ILE A 176 4.41 5.06 13.02
CA ILE A 176 4.09 4.65 14.39
C ILE A 176 5.30 3.97 15.02
N LEU A 177 5.64 4.42 16.22
CA LEU A 177 6.51 3.69 17.12
C LEU A 177 5.65 2.86 18.08
N ARG A 178 5.69 1.53 17.89
CA ARG A 178 5.06 0.54 18.77
C ARG A 178 6.11 -0.08 19.68
N GLN A 179 5.84 -0.06 20.99
CA GLN A 179 6.69 -0.66 22.01
C GLN A 179 5.84 -1.53 22.94
N ASN A 180 6.38 -2.69 23.33
CA ASN A 180 5.68 -3.60 24.23
C ASN A 180 5.23 -2.90 25.52
N GLY A 181 3.95 -3.06 25.87
CA GLY A 181 3.37 -2.49 27.11
C GLY A 181 3.13 -0.99 27.08
N LYS A 182 3.27 -0.34 25.93
CA LYS A 182 2.97 1.09 25.76
C LYS A 182 1.93 1.29 24.66
N GLU A 183 1.24 2.43 24.70
CA GLU A 183 0.39 2.87 23.61
C GLU A 183 1.23 3.23 22.37
N ASP A 184 0.67 3.01 21.20
CA ASP A 184 1.27 3.39 19.93
C ASP A 184 1.50 4.92 19.90
N PHE A 185 2.72 5.32 19.56
CA PHE A 185 3.05 6.73 19.41
C PHE A 185 3.13 7.09 17.92
N ILE A 186 2.29 8.04 17.49
CA ILE A 186 2.37 8.59 16.13
C ILE A 186 3.53 9.57 16.07
N LEU A 187 4.55 9.24 15.29
CA LEU A 187 5.74 10.05 15.10
C LEU A 187 5.52 11.16 14.07
N ALA A 188 4.93 10.80 12.94
CA ALA A 188 4.63 11.72 11.85
C ALA A 188 3.52 11.18 10.94
N ASN A 189 2.87 12.06 10.21
CA ASN A 189 1.99 11.69 9.10
C ASN A 189 2.71 11.89 7.75
N GLU A 190 2.39 11.04 6.80
CA GLU A 190 2.90 11.10 5.43
C GLU A 190 1.73 10.99 4.44
N LYS A 191 1.70 11.89 3.48
CA LYS A 191 0.81 11.79 2.32
C LYS A 191 1.57 11.22 1.13
N GLY A 192 0.95 10.25 0.46
CA GLY A 192 1.43 9.70 -0.79
C GLY A 192 0.32 9.58 -1.82
N TYR A 193 0.66 9.71 -3.10
CA TYR A 193 -0.24 9.35 -4.20
C TYR A 193 0.55 9.00 -5.47
N ASN A 194 0.02 8.13 -6.21
CA ASN A 194 0.55 7.68 -7.52
C ASN A 194 -0.61 7.41 -8.46
#